data_d35182403d9c7077458198eb21dd4e96
#
_entry.id   d35182403d9c7077458198eb21dd4e96
#
_cell.length_a   1.000
_cell.length_b   1.000
_cell.length_c   1.000
_cell.angle_alpha   90.00
_cell.angle_beta   90.00
_cell.angle_gamma   90.00
#
_symmetry.space_group_name_H-M   'P 1'
#
loop_
_entity.id
_entity.type
_entity.pdbx_description
1 polymer ?
#
loop_
_entity_poly.entity_id
_entity_poly.type
_entity_poly.pdbx_seq_one_letter_code
_entity_poly.pdbx_strand_id
1 'polypeptide(L)'
;MPDPADQPIPVLDRAEREHLMGLAMAEATLATATGDVPVGAIVVGPDGTIIGRGHNAREATGDPTAHAEVLALREAAQVVGEWRLSGCTLVVTLEPCAMCAGAILLARVPRLVLGAWDAKAGATGSVWDLVRDRRMNHRVEVLGGVREAECAQQLVEFFAQHRV
;
A
#
# COMPACT_ATOMS: atom_id res chain seq x y z
N MET A 1 -3.03 -8.83 29.09
CA MET A 1 -3.08 -7.79 28.04
C MET A 1 -3.59 -8.44 26.77
N PRO A 2 -4.61 -7.89 26.12
CA PRO A 2 -4.98 -8.40 24.81
C PRO A 2 -3.78 -8.28 23.88
N ASP A 3 -3.62 -9.26 22.98
CA ASP A 3 -2.58 -9.20 21.96
C ASP A 3 -2.79 -7.91 21.14
N PRO A 4 -1.75 -7.10 20.87
CA PRO A 4 -1.87 -5.95 19.98
C PRO A 4 -2.49 -6.28 18.61
N ALA A 5 -2.39 -7.54 18.19
CA ALA A 5 -3.04 -8.04 16.97
C ALA A 5 -4.57 -8.11 17.06
N ASP A 6 -5.13 -8.10 18.25
CA ASP A 6 -6.57 -8.18 18.50
C ASP A 6 -7.25 -6.80 18.63
N GLN A 7 -6.53 -5.72 18.40
CA GLN A 7 -7.14 -4.39 18.40
C GLN A 7 -8.13 -4.27 17.23
N PRO A 8 -9.37 -3.83 17.52
CA PRO A 8 -10.35 -3.68 16.46
C PRO A 8 -9.88 -2.61 15.46
N ILE A 9 -9.87 -2.97 14.20
CA ILE A 9 -9.57 -2.03 13.12
C ILE A 9 -10.79 -1.15 12.92
N PRO A 10 -10.66 0.19 12.86
CA PRO A 10 -11.78 1.08 12.58
C PRO A 10 -12.49 0.70 11.28
N VAL A 11 -13.82 0.72 11.30
CA VAL A 11 -14.58 0.51 10.06
C VAL A 11 -14.37 1.71 9.16
N LEU A 12 -14.02 1.44 7.90
CA LEU A 12 -13.89 2.46 6.85
C LEU A 12 -15.10 2.37 5.93
N ASP A 13 -15.91 3.41 5.89
CA ASP A 13 -16.98 3.49 4.92
C ASP A 13 -16.43 3.77 3.50
N ARG A 14 -17.31 3.79 2.51
CA ARG A 14 -16.90 4.01 1.12
C ARG A 14 -16.25 5.37 0.92
N ALA A 15 -16.82 6.42 1.49
CA ALA A 15 -16.31 7.78 1.32
C ALA A 15 -14.92 7.94 1.94
N GLU A 16 -14.69 7.34 3.11
CA GLU A 16 -13.40 7.33 3.78
C GLU A 16 -12.34 6.60 2.95
N ARG A 17 -12.68 5.43 2.41
CA ARG A 17 -11.76 4.68 1.53
C ARG A 17 -11.40 5.47 0.28
N GLU A 18 -12.36 6.09 -0.36
CA GLU A 18 -12.14 6.92 -1.56
C GLU A 18 -11.30 8.16 -1.22
N HIS A 19 -11.52 8.79 -0.08
CA HIS A 19 -10.71 9.92 0.39
C HIS A 19 -9.26 9.50 0.62
N LEU A 20 -9.02 8.42 1.35
CA LEU A 20 -7.69 7.90 1.64
C LEU A 20 -6.97 7.49 0.35
N MET A 21 -7.67 6.88 -0.60
CA MET A 21 -7.10 6.56 -1.90
C MET A 21 -6.68 7.81 -2.66
N GLY A 22 -7.42 8.90 -2.56
CA GLY A 22 -7.04 10.20 -3.13
C GLY A 22 -5.70 10.71 -2.59
N LEU A 23 -5.44 10.53 -1.30
CA LEU A 23 -4.17 10.88 -0.68
C LEU A 23 -3.03 9.99 -1.17
N ALA A 24 -3.27 8.69 -1.33
CA ALA A 24 -2.28 7.78 -1.94
C ALA A 24 -1.99 8.13 -3.40
N MET A 25 -2.99 8.54 -4.16
CA MET A 25 -2.83 9.00 -5.54
C MET A 25 -2.00 10.29 -5.61
N ALA A 26 -2.16 11.20 -4.67
CA ALA A 26 -1.31 12.39 -4.57
C ALA A 26 0.17 12.03 -4.32
N GLU A 27 0.43 11.03 -3.48
CA GLU A 27 1.79 10.48 -3.30
C GLU A 27 2.31 9.87 -4.61
N ALA A 28 1.50 9.11 -5.34
CA ALA A 28 1.88 8.52 -6.61
C ALA A 28 2.37 9.56 -7.62
N THR A 29 1.73 10.72 -7.67
CA THR A 29 2.10 11.81 -8.57
C THR A 29 3.54 12.31 -8.33
N LEU A 30 4.03 12.27 -7.10
CA LEU A 30 5.38 12.70 -6.74
C LEU A 30 6.47 11.82 -7.39
N ALA A 31 6.19 10.56 -7.65
CA ALA A 31 7.12 9.63 -8.28
C ALA A 31 7.51 10.06 -9.71
N THR A 32 6.62 10.71 -10.42
CA THR A 32 6.84 11.08 -11.83
C THR A 32 7.95 12.13 -12.02
N ALA A 33 8.24 12.92 -10.99
CA ALA A 33 9.32 13.91 -11.02
C ALA A 33 10.71 13.30 -11.25
N THR A 34 10.91 12.03 -10.88
CA THR A 34 12.16 11.29 -11.04
C THR A 34 12.08 10.19 -12.11
N GLY A 35 11.00 10.15 -12.89
CA GLY A 35 10.76 9.12 -13.90
C GLY A 35 10.36 7.76 -13.32
N ASP A 36 10.00 7.72 -12.05
CA ASP A 36 9.48 6.53 -11.40
C ASP A 36 8.00 6.30 -11.75
N VAL A 37 7.63 5.03 -11.84
CA VAL A 37 6.23 4.62 -12.08
C VAL A 37 5.36 5.15 -10.93
N PRO A 38 4.22 5.82 -11.23
CA PRO A 38 3.39 6.48 -10.23
C PRO A 38 2.59 5.48 -9.40
N VAL A 39 3.20 5.00 -8.36
CA VAL A 39 2.57 4.22 -7.30
C VAL A 39 2.76 4.98 -5.99
N GLY A 40 1.68 5.16 -5.26
CA GLY A 40 1.68 5.86 -3.98
C GLY A 40 1.01 5.04 -2.88
N ALA A 41 1.50 5.19 -1.66
CA ALA A 41 0.97 4.51 -0.50
C ALA A 41 0.96 5.41 0.73
N ILE A 42 -0.01 5.19 1.60
CA ILE A 42 -0.07 5.78 2.94
C ILE A 42 -0.37 4.70 3.97
N VAL A 43 0.09 4.91 5.19
CA VAL A 43 -0.29 4.11 6.35
C VAL A 43 -1.11 4.97 7.29
N VAL A 44 -2.29 4.48 7.63
CA VAL A 44 -3.24 5.13 8.54
C VAL A 44 -3.19 4.40 9.88
N GLY A 45 -2.93 5.13 10.95
CA GLY A 45 -2.92 4.58 12.30
C GLY A 45 -4.32 4.26 12.83
N PRO A 46 -4.41 3.59 14.00
CA PRO A 46 -5.70 3.22 14.60
C PRO A 46 -6.61 4.40 14.93
N ASP A 47 -6.04 5.59 15.13
CA ASP A 47 -6.76 6.83 15.41
C ASP A 47 -7.17 7.61 14.14
N GLY A 48 -6.88 7.07 12.95
CA GLY A 48 -7.16 7.72 11.67
C GLY A 48 -6.07 8.69 11.20
N THR A 49 -4.99 8.88 11.96
CA THR A 49 -3.86 9.73 11.58
C THR A 49 -3.00 9.06 10.53
N ILE A 50 -2.57 9.78 9.51
CA ILE A 50 -1.59 9.28 8.55
C ILE A 50 -0.21 9.32 9.20
N ILE A 51 0.41 8.15 9.36
CA ILE A 51 1.69 7.96 10.04
C ILE A 51 2.82 7.53 9.11
N GLY A 52 2.52 7.23 7.86
CA GLY A 52 3.52 6.89 6.84
C GLY A 52 3.03 7.25 5.45
N ARG A 53 3.97 7.70 4.61
CA ARG A 53 3.74 8.04 3.20
C ARG A 53 4.88 7.48 2.38
N GLY A 54 4.60 7.07 1.16
CA GLY A 54 5.61 6.60 0.23
C GLY A 54 5.13 6.67 -1.21
N HIS A 55 6.08 6.86 -2.10
CA HIS A 55 5.86 6.70 -3.54
C HIS A 55 7.06 5.93 -4.11
N ASN A 56 6.86 5.29 -5.25
CA ASN A 56 7.92 4.54 -5.89
C ASN A 56 9.13 5.45 -6.16
N ALA A 57 10.31 5.00 -5.72
CA ALA A 57 11.56 5.76 -5.78
C ALA A 57 12.75 4.91 -6.23
N ARG A 58 12.51 3.87 -7.04
CA ARG A 58 13.57 2.98 -7.54
C ARG A 58 14.57 3.74 -8.41
N GLU A 59 14.08 4.57 -9.33
CA GLU A 59 14.92 5.42 -10.20
C GLU A 59 15.59 6.54 -9.38
N ALA A 60 14.83 7.18 -8.49
CA ALA A 60 15.32 8.28 -7.68
C ALA A 60 16.49 7.90 -6.78
N THR A 61 16.48 6.67 -6.22
CA THR A 61 17.43 6.24 -5.19
C THR A 61 18.35 5.11 -5.64
N GLY A 62 18.09 4.48 -6.79
CA GLY A 62 18.83 3.28 -7.22
C GLY A 62 18.60 2.07 -6.32
N ASP A 63 17.54 2.07 -5.52
CA ASP A 63 17.17 0.98 -4.62
C ASP A 63 16.05 0.14 -5.25
N PRO A 64 16.30 -1.15 -5.59
CA PRO A 64 15.29 -2.00 -6.21
C PRO A 64 14.10 -2.30 -5.30
N THR A 65 14.24 -2.07 -4.00
CA THR A 65 13.18 -2.31 -3.00
C THR A 65 12.40 -1.04 -2.63
N ALA A 66 12.74 0.10 -3.22
CA ALA A 66 12.09 1.38 -2.92
C ALA A 66 10.70 1.50 -3.56
N HIS A 67 9.83 0.54 -3.26
CA HIS A 67 8.41 0.59 -3.59
C HIS A 67 7.64 1.48 -2.60
N ALA A 68 6.57 2.08 -3.06
CA ALA A 68 5.72 2.96 -2.25
C ALA A 68 5.33 2.35 -0.90
N GLU A 69 4.93 1.08 -0.93
CA GLU A 69 4.46 0.35 0.24
C GLU A 69 5.57 0.17 1.28
N VAL A 70 6.76 -0.24 0.84
CA VAL A 70 7.92 -0.43 1.73
C VAL A 70 8.30 0.89 2.39
N LEU A 71 8.34 1.98 1.63
CA LEU A 71 8.68 3.30 2.16
C LEU A 71 7.64 3.80 3.16
N ALA A 72 6.36 3.63 2.87
CA ALA A 72 5.28 4.02 3.77
C ALA A 72 5.31 3.19 5.08
N LEU A 73 5.54 1.88 4.98
CA LEU A 73 5.67 1.00 6.16
C LEU A 73 6.86 1.38 7.03
N ARG A 74 8.00 1.70 6.43
CA ARG A 74 9.20 2.15 7.15
C ARG A 74 8.96 3.44 7.93
N GLU A 75 8.35 4.42 7.29
CA GLU A 75 8.02 5.69 7.95
C GLU A 75 7.04 5.47 9.11
N ALA A 76 5.99 4.69 8.88
CA ALA A 76 5.01 4.36 9.92
C ALA A 76 5.66 3.66 11.12
N ALA A 77 6.56 2.72 10.88
CA ALA A 77 7.29 2.01 11.93
C ALA A 77 8.17 2.97 12.76
N GLN A 78 8.79 3.94 12.13
CA GLN A 78 9.56 4.99 12.82
C GLN A 78 8.66 5.87 13.71
N VAL A 79 7.50 6.25 13.22
CA VAL A 79 6.53 7.06 13.99
C VAL A 79 5.99 6.29 15.19
N VAL A 80 5.64 5.01 15.00
CA VAL A 80 5.13 4.14 16.07
C VAL A 80 6.25 3.76 17.06
N GLY A 81 7.49 3.67 16.60
CA GLY A 81 8.64 3.26 17.39
C GLY A 81 8.78 1.74 17.53
N GLU A 82 8.06 0.98 16.71
CA GLU A 82 8.19 -0.48 16.65
C GLU A 82 7.84 -1.01 15.26
N TRP A 83 8.26 -2.23 14.96
CA TRP A 83 8.05 -2.84 13.66
C TRP A 83 6.62 -3.36 13.42
N ARG A 84 5.87 -3.65 14.52
CA ARG A 84 4.47 -4.07 14.41
C ARG A 84 3.56 -2.88 14.18
N LEU A 85 2.80 -2.94 13.09
CA LEU A 85 1.84 -1.91 12.73
C LEU A 85 0.40 -2.41 12.98
N SER A 86 0.19 -2.98 14.17
CA SER A 86 -1.11 -3.47 14.61
C SER A 86 -2.15 -2.34 14.59
N GLY A 87 -3.36 -2.64 14.15
CA GLY A 87 -4.43 -1.65 14.05
C GLY A 87 -4.29 -0.63 12.90
N CYS A 88 -3.20 -0.70 12.12
CA CYS A 88 -2.98 0.20 10.99
C CYS A 88 -3.65 -0.30 9.71
N THR A 89 -3.85 0.61 8.76
CA THR A 89 -4.33 0.31 7.41
C THR A 89 -3.30 0.83 6.40
N LEU A 90 -2.86 -0.03 5.49
CA LEU A 90 -2.08 0.39 4.32
C LEU A 90 -3.04 0.68 3.16
N VAL A 91 -2.91 1.85 2.56
CA VAL A 91 -3.66 2.24 1.36
C VAL A 91 -2.66 2.44 0.23
N VAL A 92 -2.85 1.79 -0.90
CA VAL A 92 -1.92 1.82 -2.04
C VAL A 92 -2.67 1.88 -3.37
N THR A 93 -2.15 2.63 -4.31
CA THR A 93 -2.81 2.86 -5.61
C THR A 93 -2.77 1.65 -6.55
N LEU A 94 -1.77 0.78 -6.40
CA LEU A 94 -1.60 -0.45 -7.19
C LEU A 94 -1.49 -1.65 -6.26
N GLU A 95 -2.06 -2.77 -6.67
CA GLU A 95 -1.95 -4.04 -5.94
C GLU A 95 -0.48 -4.37 -5.61
N PRO A 96 -0.15 -4.67 -4.35
CA PRO A 96 1.21 -5.02 -3.95
C PRO A 96 1.77 -6.24 -4.67
N CYS A 97 3.05 -6.17 -5.04
CA CYS A 97 3.81 -7.31 -5.55
C CYS A 97 4.18 -8.28 -4.42
N ALA A 98 4.84 -9.39 -4.75
CA ALA A 98 5.23 -10.41 -3.77
C ALA A 98 6.13 -9.85 -2.65
N MET A 99 7.09 -8.98 -2.98
CA MET A 99 7.96 -8.33 -1.99
C MET A 99 7.14 -7.49 -1.00
N CYS A 100 6.25 -6.64 -1.52
CA CYS A 100 5.44 -5.76 -0.68
C CYS A 100 4.38 -6.52 0.12
N ALA A 101 3.77 -7.57 -0.46
CA ALA A 101 2.87 -8.46 0.26
C ALA A 101 3.59 -9.12 1.45
N GLY A 102 4.81 -9.58 1.25
CA GLY A 102 5.66 -10.09 2.34
C GLY A 102 5.95 -9.04 3.41
N ALA A 103 6.25 -7.81 3.00
CA ALA A 103 6.49 -6.71 3.94
C ALA A 103 5.24 -6.37 4.78
N ILE A 104 4.06 -6.37 4.17
CA ILE A 104 2.77 -6.15 4.85
C ILE A 104 2.54 -7.23 5.93
N LEU A 105 2.79 -8.49 5.58
CA LEU A 105 2.68 -9.61 6.52
C LEU A 105 3.67 -9.49 7.68
N LEU A 106 4.94 -9.19 7.38
CA LEU A 106 5.99 -9.02 8.39
C LEU A 106 5.69 -7.85 9.33
N ALA A 107 5.16 -6.77 8.81
CA ALA A 107 4.76 -5.59 9.60
C ALA A 107 3.47 -5.81 10.41
N ARG A 108 2.78 -6.94 10.25
CA ARG A 108 1.50 -7.23 10.93
C ARG A 108 0.39 -6.20 10.66
N VAL A 109 0.38 -5.63 9.46
CA VAL A 109 -0.71 -4.74 9.04
C VAL A 109 -1.98 -5.56 8.85
N PRO A 110 -3.08 -5.25 9.55
CA PRO A 110 -4.29 -6.07 9.50
C PRO A 110 -5.21 -5.75 8.32
N ARG A 111 -5.05 -4.59 7.67
CA ARG A 111 -5.91 -4.19 6.53
C ARG A 111 -5.10 -3.54 5.41
N LEU A 112 -5.43 -3.96 4.20
CA LEU A 112 -4.94 -3.40 2.95
C LEU A 112 -6.11 -2.85 2.14
N VAL A 113 -6.02 -1.59 1.73
CA VAL A 113 -6.91 -0.96 0.76
C VAL A 113 -6.11 -0.72 -0.51
N LEU A 114 -6.53 -1.28 -1.64
CA LEU A 114 -5.83 -1.10 -2.91
C LEU A 114 -6.75 -0.50 -3.98
N GLY A 115 -6.16 0.24 -4.91
CA GLY A 115 -6.84 0.81 -6.05
C GLY A 115 -6.92 -0.15 -7.23
N ALA A 116 -5.95 -0.07 -8.14
CA ALA A 116 -5.90 -0.93 -9.32
C ALA A 116 -5.32 -2.31 -8.99
N TRP A 117 -5.91 -3.34 -9.59
CA TRP A 117 -5.35 -4.70 -9.57
C TRP A 117 -4.17 -4.81 -10.56
N ASP A 118 -3.21 -5.66 -10.27
CA ASP A 118 -2.07 -5.92 -11.14
C ASP A 118 -2.09 -7.37 -11.63
N ALA A 119 -2.58 -7.57 -12.84
CA ALA A 119 -2.69 -8.89 -13.45
C ALA A 119 -1.34 -9.53 -13.83
N LYS A 120 -0.23 -8.79 -13.71
CA LYS A 120 1.13 -9.29 -14.04
C LYS A 120 1.94 -9.70 -12.83
N ALA A 121 1.88 -8.92 -11.75
CA ALA A 121 2.74 -9.10 -10.59
C ALA A 121 2.01 -9.00 -9.25
N GLY A 122 0.70 -8.84 -9.24
CA GLY A 122 -0.09 -8.68 -8.02
C GLY A 122 -0.08 -9.91 -7.14
N ALA A 123 0.14 -9.73 -5.86
CA ALA A 123 0.30 -10.80 -4.89
C ALA A 123 -0.68 -10.74 -3.72
N THR A 124 -1.76 -9.97 -3.87
CA THR A 124 -2.82 -9.84 -2.87
C THR A 124 -4.21 -10.19 -3.39
N GLY A 125 -4.27 -11.03 -4.42
CA GLY A 125 -5.52 -11.58 -4.92
C GLY A 125 -5.57 -11.84 -6.43
N SER A 126 -4.74 -11.19 -7.26
CA SER A 126 -4.81 -11.37 -8.72
C SER A 126 -3.96 -12.55 -9.22
N VAL A 127 -2.62 -12.47 -9.16
CA VAL A 127 -1.74 -13.57 -9.60
C VAL A 127 -1.46 -14.53 -8.44
N TRP A 128 -1.08 -13.99 -7.30
CA TRP A 128 -0.91 -14.72 -6.04
C TRP A 128 -1.76 -14.06 -4.95
N ASP A 129 -1.98 -14.79 -3.88
CA ASP A 129 -2.64 -14.28 -2.68
C ASP A 129 -1.84 -14.64 -1.43
N LEU A 130 -0.74 -13.94 -1.21
CA LEU A 130 0.16 -14.19 -0.08
C LEU A 130 -0.43 -13.70 1.24
N VAL A 131 -1.20 -12.62 1.22
CA VAL A 131 -1.69 -11.96 2.44
C VAL A 131 -2.86 -12.71 3.10
N ARG A 132 -3.47 -13.66 2.38
CA ARG A 132 -4.54 -14.54 2.90
C ARG A 132 -4.17 -16.02 2.85
N ASP A 133 -2.92 -16.35 2.57
CA ASP A 133 -2.44 -17.73 2.56
C ASP A 133 -2.47 -18.31 3.98
N ARG A 134 -3.11 -19.47 4.12
CA ARG A 134 -3.27 -20.13 5.44
C ARG A 134 -1.97 -20.56 6.10
N ARG A 135 -0.89 -20.68 5.32
CA ARG A 135 0.44 -21.04 5.83
C ARG A 135 1.16 -19.86 6.47
N MET A 136 0.72 -18.64 6.18
CA MET A 136 1.25 -17.45 6.82
C MET A 136 0.71 -17.30 8.25
N ASN A 137 1.53 -16.72 9.12
CA ASN A 137 1.19 -16.52 10.53
C ASN A 137 0.41 -15.23 10.80
N HIS A 138 0.02 -14.50 9.77
CA HIS A 138 -0.79 -13.29 9.83
C HIS A 138 -1.70 -13.24 8.61
N ARG A 139 -2.89 -12.68 8.78
CA ARG A 139 -3.86 -12.48 7.71
C ARG A 139 -4.23 -11.03 7.57
N VAL A 140 -4.50 -10.61 6.34
CA VAL A 140 -4.82 -9.24 6.00
C VAL A 140 -6.22 -9.19 5.39
N GLU A 141 -7.07 -8.30 5.89
CA GLU A 141 -8.31 -7.93 5.20
C GLU A 141 -7.95 -7.12 3.96
N VAL A 142 -8.44 -7.53 2.79
CA VAL A 142 -8.15 -6.85 1.51
C VAL A 142 -9.43 -6.19 0.99
N LEU A 143 -9.39 -4.87 0.84
CA LEU A 143 -10.44 -4.06 0.23
C LEU A 143 -9.91 -3.51 -1.10
N GLY A 144 -10.25 -4.17 -2.20
CA GLY A 144 -9.72 -3.86 -3.53
C GLY A 144 -10.67 -3.03 -4.39
N GLY A 145 -10.12 -2.45 -5.46
CA GLY A 145 -10.90 -1.73 -6.46
C GLY A 145 -11.36 -0.34 -6.04
N VAL A 146 -10.73 0.24 -5.02
CA VAL A 146 -11.10 1.59 -4.55
C VAL A 146 -10.53 2.64 -5.50
N ARG A 147 -11.41 3.37 -6.18
CA ARG A 147 -11.05 4.30 -7.27
C ARG A 147 -10.15 3.64 -8.34
N GLU A 148 -10.47 2.40 -8.66
CA GLU A 148 -9.66 1.54 -9.53
C GLU A 148 -9.35 2.20 -10.87
N ALA A 149 -10.35 2.74 -11.56
CA ALA A 149 -10.19 3.36 -12.86
C ALA A 149 -9.23 4.56 -12.82
N GLU A 150 -9.33 5.39 -11.80
CA GLU A 150 -8.46 6.57 -11.64
C GLU A 150 -7.02 6.16 -11.31
N CYS A 151 -6.83 5.16 -10.45
CA CYS A 151 -5.50 4.62 -10.15
C CYS A 151 -4.87 3.98 -11.39
N ALA A 152 -5.62 3.21 -12.17
CA ALA A 152 -5.16 2.63 -13.43
C ALA A 152 -4.80 3.73 -14.44
N GLN A 153 -5.56 4.80 -14.50
CA GLN A 153 -5.33 5.91 -15.43
C GLN A 153 -3.99 6.60 -15.19
N GLN A 154 -3.58 6.78 -13.94
CA GLN A 154 -2.24 7.33 -13.61
C GLN A 154 -1.12 6.50 -14.27
N LEU A 155 -1.24 5.17 -14.25
CA LEU A 155 -0.27 4.27 -14.86
C LEU A 155 -0.32 4.33 -16.39
N VAL A 156 -1.52 4.35 -16.97
CA VAL A 156 -1.71 4.45 -18.42
C VAL A 156 -1.08 5.73 -18.96
N GLU A 157 -1.32 6.85 -18.32
CA GLU A 157 -0.76 8.15 -18.72
C GLU A 157 0.77 8.17 -18.62
N PHE A 158 1.32 7.63 -17.56
CA PHE A 158 2.77 7.52 -17.39
C PHE A 158 3.42 6.70 -18.51
N PHE A 159 2.91 5.49 -18.76
CA PHE A 159 3.47 4.61 -19.79
C PHE A 159 3.26 5.14 -21.20
N ALA A 160 2.19 5.89 -21.45
CA ALA A 160 1.99 6.56 -22.75
C ALA A 160 3.09 7.60 -23.04
N GLN A 161 3.58 8.30 -22.01
CA GLN A 161 4.64 9.31 -22.13
C GLN A 161 6.05 8.71 -22.17
N HIS A 162 6.24 7.47 -21.71
CA HIS A 162 7.53 6.79 -21.57
C HIS A 162 7.71 5.62 -22.55
N ARG A 163 6.88 5.54 -23.60
CA ARG A 163 7.09 4.59 -24.69
C ARG A 163 8.21 5.10 -25.59
N VAL A 164 9.28 4.33 -25.68
CA VAL A 164 10.33 4.45 -26.69
C VAL A 164 9.94 3.58 -27.89
#